data_07b672cb735da564a660e2e97704c0d5
#
_entry.id   07b672cb735da564a660e2e97704c0d5
#
_cell.length_a   1.000
_cell.length_b   1.000
_cell.length_c   1.000
_cell.angle_alpha   90.00
_cell.angle_beta   90.00
_cell.angle_gamma   90.00
#
_symmetry.space_group_name_H-M   'P 1'
#
loop_
_entity.id
_entity.type
_entity.pdbx_description
1 polymer ?
#
loop_
_entity_poly.entity_id
_entity_poly.type
_entity_poly.pdbx_seq_one_letter_code
_entity_poly.pdbx_strand_id
1 'polypeptide(L)'
;MTSKDVKLIKEMLQMQSKLDEEIMKVHKLTEIKQEQLELAILDEIGELTHELKGSWCWWKFTQKPVNDEKVLGELVDIWHFVLSYTYNFCDVRFTNIDWMVERGINTCEQEGLACLLANIINAEYVNKLFYLIAVSMCLGFT
;
A
#
# COMPACT_ATOMS: atom_id res chain seq x y z
N MET A 1 4.46 14.89 -1.55
CA MET A 1 3.17 14.78 -2.25
C MET A 1 2.44 16.12 -2.30
N THR A 2 1.69 16.35 -3.33
CA THR A 2 1.04 17.61 -3.65
C THR A 2 -0.48 17.43 -3.77
N SER A 3 -1.22 18.52 -3.99
CA SER A 3 -2.66 18.45 -4.31
C SER A 3 -2.96 17.61 -5.55
N LYS A 4 -1.99 17.50 -6.48
CA LYS A 4 -2.08 16.63 -7.65
C LYS A 4 -2.08 15.15 -7.23
N ASP A 5 -1.23 14.78 -6.27
CA ASP A 5 -1.15 13.40 -5.78
C ASP A 5 -2.43 13.00 -5.03
N VAL A 6 -2.99 13.92 -4.24
CA VAL A 6 -4.30 13.71 -3.59
C VAL A 6 -5.39 13.40 -4.61
N LYS A 7 -5.45 14.18 -5.70
CA LYS A 7 -6.42 13.94 -6.78
C LYS A 7 -6.19 12.58 -7.43
N LEU A 8 -4.94 12.24 -7.69
CA LEU A 8 -4.57 10.94 -8.28
C LEU A 8 -5.01 9.77 -7.39
N ILE A 9 -4.77 9.83 -6.07
CA ILE A 9 -5.20 8.78 -5.13
C ILE A 9 -6.73 8.62 -5.17
N LYS A 10 -7.48 9.72 -5.21
CA LYS A 10 -8.94 9.68 -5.33
C LYS A 10 -9.40 9.02 -6.64
N GLU A 11 -8.72 9.33 -7.74
CA GLU A 11 -8.98 8.67 -9.03
C GLU A 11 -8.63 7.18 -9.00
N MET A 12 -7.51 6.81 -8.38
CA MET A 12 -7.07 5.42 -8.23
C MET A 12 -8.09 4.59 -7.44
N LEU A 13 -8.70 5.13 -6.39
CA LEU A 13 -9.78 4.45 -5.65
C LEU A 13 -10.96 4.10 -6.56
N GLN A 14 -11.36 5.02 -7.43
CA GLN A 14 -12.46 4.78 -8.38
C GLN A 14 -12.06 3.77 -9.46
N MET A 15 -10.84 3.84 -9.96
CA MET A 15 -10.33 2.89 -10.95
C MET A 15 -10.24 1.48 -10.36
N GLN A 16 -9.79 1.35 -9.13
CA GLN A 16 -9.71 0.05 -8.44
C GLN A 16 -11.10 -0.56 -8.25
N SER A 17 -12.10 0.25 -7.89
CA SER A 17 -13.49 -0.21 -7.79
C SER A 17 -13.99 -0.84 -9.10
N LYS A 18 -13.71 -0.20 -10.24
CA LYS A 18 -14.08 -0.74 -11.54
C LYS A 18 -13.34 -2.02 -11.89
N LEU A 19 -12.05 -2.08 -11.56
CA LEU A 19 -11.24 -3.28 -11.75
C LEU A 19 -11.78 -4.44 -10.91
N ASP A 20 -12.11 -4.21 -9.65
CA ASP A 20 -12.70 -5.21 -8.77
C ASP A 20 -14.03 -5.75 -9.33
N GLU A 21 -14.90 -4.87 -9.83
CA GLU A 21 -16.15 -5.27 -10.47
C GLU A 21 -15.92 -6.19 -11.68
N GLU A 22 -14.94 -5.86 -12.54
CA GLU A 22 -14.61 -6.69 -13.70
C GLU A 22 -14.01 -8.04 -13.30
N ILE A 23 -13.14 -8.07 -12.29
CA ILE A 23 -12.58 -9.32 -11.76
C ILE A 23 -13.69 -10.21 -11.18
N MET A 24 -14.58 -9.64 -10.38
CA MET A 24 -15.71 -10.37 -9.81
C MET A 24 -16.62 -10.95 -10.90
N LYS A 25 -16.89 -10.17 -11.94
CA LYS A 25 -17.71 -10.60 -13.07
C LYS A 25 -17.07 -11.75 -13.85
N VAL A 26 -15.79 -11.64 -14.19
CA VAL A 26 -15.04 -12.68 -14.93
C VAL A 26 -14.97 -13.98 -14.13
N HIS A 27 -14.71 -13.90 -12.84
CA HIS A 27 -14.59 -15.07 -11.95
C HIS A 27 -15.91 -15.51 -11.32
N LYS A 28 -17.02 -14.85 -11.67
CA LYS A 28 -18.38 -15.14 -11.11
C LYS A 28 -18.42 -15.12 -9.59
N LEU A 29 -17.72 -14.14 -9.00
CA LEU A 29 -17.69 -13.93 -7.56
C LEU A 29 -18.88 -13.06 -7.14
N THR A 30 -19.45 -13.36 -5.98
CA THR A 30 -20.57 -12.60 -5.41
C THR A 30 -20.13 -11.60 -4.36
N GLU A 31 -18.93 -11.78 -3.78
CA GLU A 31 -18.40 -10.91 -2.74
C GLU A 31 -16.87 -10.91 -2.75
N ILE A 32 -16.29 -9.82 -2.23
CA ILE A 32 -14.89 -9.72 -1.88
C ILE A 32 -14.78 -9.95 -0.37
N LYS A 33 -13.91 -10.88 0.05
CA LYS A 33 -13.73 -11.19 1.48
C LYS A 33 -12.60 -10.39 2.08
N GLN A 34 -12.89 -9.71 3.17
CA GLN A 34 -11.93 -8.85 3.87
C GLN A 34 -10.67 -9.61 4.26
N GLU A 35 -10.80 -10.78 4.87
CA GLU A 35 -9.67 -11.60 5.31
C GLU A 35 -8.77 -12.07 4.16
N GLN A 36 -9.32 -12.25 2.96
CA GLN A 36 -8.53 -12.60 1.78
C GLN A 36 -7.72 -11.41 1.26
N LEU A 37 -8.27 -10.19 1.30
CA LEU A 37 -7.53 -8.99 0.98
C LEU A 37 -6.44 -8.70 2.01
N GLU A 38 -6.70 -8.91 3.27
CA GLU A 38 -5.69 -8.75 4.33
C GLU A 38 -4.53 -9.74 4.15
N LEU A 39 -4.83 -10.98 3.77
CA LEU A 39 -3.81 -11.98 3.46
C LEU A 39 -3.02 -11.60 2.20
N ALA A 40 -3.67 -11.09 1.16
CA ALA A 40 -3.00 -10.63 -0.05
C ALA A 40 -2.06 -9.45 0.27
N ILE A 41 -2.49 -8.49 1.06
CA ILE A 41 -1.64 -7.36 1.50
C ILE A 41 -0.42 -7.88 2.26
N LEU A 42 -0.58 -8.85 3.16
CA LEU A 42 0.52 -9.46 3.90
C LEU A 42 1.53 -10.15 2.95
N ASP A 43 1.04 -10.88 1.97
CA ASP A 43 1.85 -11.57 0.96
C ASP A 43 2.69 -10.57 0.16
N GLU A 44 2.07 -9.53 -0.38
CA GLU A 44 2.76 -8.48 -1.16
C GLU A 44 3.76 -7.67 -0.32
N ILE A 45 3.46 -7.42 0.95
CA ILE A 45 4.43 -6.80 1.86
C ILE A 45 5.63 -7.74 2.06
N GLY A 46 5.41 -9.04 2.14
CA GLY A 46 6.48 -10.03 2.19
C GLY A 46 7.36 -9.98 0.93
N GLU A 47 6.77 -9.88 -0.25
CA GLU A 47 7.50 -9.74 -1.52
C GLU A 47 8.29 -8.42 -1.58
N LEU A 48 7.68 -7.30 -1.19
CA LEU A 48 8.37 -6.01 -1.10
C LEU A 48 9.55 -6.07 -0.13
N THR A 49 9.38 -6.61 1.06
CA THR A 49 10.47 -6.72 2.05
C THR A 49 11.56 -7.65 1.57
N HIS A 50 11.23 -8.68 0.79
CA HIS A 50 12.21 -9.55 0.14
C HIS A 50 13.07 -8.79 -0.87
N GLU A 51 12.48 -7.97 -1.73
CA GLU A 51 13.22 -7.13 -2.69
C GLU A 51 14.10 -6.07 -1.98
N LEU A 52 13.70 -5.63 -0.80
CA LEU A 52 14.44 -4.66 0.02
C LEU A 52 15.51 -5.31 0.93
N LYS A 53 15.74 -6.62 0.87
CA LYS A 53 16.64 -7.34 1.78
C LYS A 53 18.02 -6.74 1.90
N GLY A 54 18.59 -6.23 0.82
CA GLY A 54 19.89 -5.57 0.82
C GLY A 54 19.98 -4.36 1.74
N SER A 55 18.85 -3.74 2.08
CA SER A 55 18.80 -2.55 2.93
C SER A 55 18.58 -2.83 4.42
N TRP A 56 18.02 -3.99 4.80
CA TRP A 56 17.65 -4.26 6.19
C TRP A 56 18.19 -5.57 6.77
N CYS A 57 18.61 -6.53 5.93
CA CYS A 57 19.04 -7.86 6.37
C CYS A 57 20.53 -7.84 6.77
N TRP A 58 20.83 -7.37 7.97
CA TRP A 58 22.19 -7.16 8.48
C TRP A 58 22.99 -8.42 8.80
N TRP A 59 22.33 -9.58 8.95
CA TRP A 59 22.98 -10.83 9.39
C TRP A 59 23.48 -11.71 8.24
N LYS A 60 23.32 -11.31 6.98
CA LYS A 60 23.86 -12.01 5.81
C LYS A 60 25.03 -11.24 5.21
N PHE A 61 26.11 -11.95 4.95
CA PHE A 61 27.33 -11.34 4.36
C PHE A 61 27.18 -11.01 2.88
N THR A 62 26.39 -11.80 2.13
CA THR A 62 26.14 -11.58 0.71
C THR A 62 24.68 -11.22 0.49
N GLN A 63 24.47 -10.04 -0.07
CA GLN A 63 23.14 -9.53 -0.44
C GLN A 63 23.18 -9.05 -1.89
N LYS A 64 22.08 -9.30 -2.61
CA LYS A 64 21.87 -8.66 -3.89
C LYS A 64 21.57 -7.18 -3.67
N PRO A 65 22.07 -6.28 -4.53
CA PRO A 65 21.70 -4.87 -4.47
C PRO A 65 20.19 -4.73 -4.67
N VAL A 66 19.61 -3.71 -4.03
CA VAL A 66 18.19 -3.37 -4.19
C VAL A 66 17.95 -2.93 -5.64
N ASN A 67 16.91 -3.47 -6.26
CA ASN A 67 16.48 -3.11 -7.60
C ASN A 67 15.20 -2.29 -7.51
N ASP A 68 15.29 -1.00 -7.82
CA ASP A 68 14.18 -0.05 -7.67
C ASP A 68 12.97 -0.38 -8.55
N GLU A 69 13.17 -0.95 -9.73
CA GLU A 69 12.05 -1.35 -10.61
C GLU A 69 11.24 -2.49 -9.98
N LYS A 70 11.91 -3.47 -9.38
CA LYS A 70 11.23 -4.56 -8.66
C LYS A 70 10.53 -4.06 -7.41
N VAL A 71 11.20 -3.21 -6.63
CA VAL A 71 10.61 -2.56 -5.46
C VAL A 71 9.35 -1.79 -5.84
N LEU A 72 9.39 -1.03 -6.94
CA LEU A 72 8.22 -0.31 -7.44
C LEU A 72 7.09 -1.27 -7.85
N GLY A 73 7.42 -2.39 -8.50
CA GLY A 73 6.44 -3.42 -8.89
C GLY A 73 5.68 -3.95 -7.68
N GLU A 74 6.39 -4.40 -6.66
CA GLU A 74 5.78 -4.93 -5.42
C GLU A 74 5.00 -3.85 -4.67
N LEU A 75 5.48 -2.61 -4.67
CA LEU A 75 4.75 -1.49 -4.07
C LEU A 75 3.41 -1.24 -4.79
N VAL A 76 3.39 -1.31 -6.12
CA VAL A 76 2.17 -1.16 -6.92
C VAL A 76 1.15 -2.26 -6.58
N ASP A 77 1.60 -3.50 -6.39
CA ASP A 77 0.72 -4.61 -6.02
C ASP A 77 0.09 -4.39 -4.62
N ILE A 78 0.86 -3.88 -3.66
CA ILE A 78 0.31 -3.47 -2.37
C ILE A 78 -0.74 -2.36 -2.55
N TRP A 79 -0.49 -1.37 -3.40
CA TRP A 79 -1.45 -0.30 -3.69
C TRP A 79 -2.77 -0.87 -4.21
N HIS A 80 -2.75 -1.82 -5.14
CA HIS A 80 -3.96 -2.44 -5.66
C HIS A 80 -4.80 -3.07 -4.54
N PHE A 81 -4.21 -3.88 -3.69
CA PHE A 81 -4.95 -4.54 -2.60
C PHE A 81 -5.40 -3.59 -1.50
N VAL A 82 -4.60 -2.58 -1.13
CA VAL A 82 -4.99 -1.58 -0.13
C VAL A 82 -6.10 -0.67 -0.65
N LEU A 83 -6.07 -0.28 -1.93
CA LEU A 83 -7.16 0.49 -2.55
C LEU A 83 -8.46 -0.32 -2.59
N SER A 84 -8.39 -1.60 -2.97
CA SER A 84 -9.53 -2.52 -2.94
C SER A 84 -10.10 -2.65 -1.53
N TYR A 85 -9.25 -2.86 -0.53
CA TYR A 85 -9.63 -2.92 0.87
C TYR A 85 -10.32 -1.61 1.33
N THR A 86 -9.72 -0.48 1.03
CA THR A 86 -10.24 0.84 1.42
C THR A 86 -11.60 1.10 0.77
N TYR A 87 -11.74 0.80 -0.51
CA TYR A 87 -12.99 1.02 -1.23
C TYR A 87 -14.13 0.12 -0.73
N ASN A 88 -13.85 -1.15 -0.48
CA ASN A 88 -14.90 -2.13 -0.13
C ASN A 88 -15.26 -2.15 1.37
N PHE A 89 -14.31 -1.83 2.25
CA PHE A 89 -14.48 -2.01 3.71
C PHE A 89 -14.36 -0.73 4.52
N CYS A 90 -14.02 0.40 3.89
CA CYS A 90 -13.97 1.70 4.54
C CYS A 90 -15.01 2.65 3.93
N ASP A 91 -15.51 3.58 4.72
CA ASP A 91 -16.35 4.64 4.17
C ASP A 91 -15.48 5.75 3.55
N VAL A 92 -15.24 5.65 2.24
CA VAL A 92 -14.39 6.59 1.51
C VAL A 92 -14.89 8.04 1.54
N ARG A 93 -16.17 8.27 1.87
CA ARG A 93 -16.72 9.63 2.00
C ARG A 93 -16.12 10.37 3.20
N PHE A 94 -15.72 9.62 4.23
CA PHE A 94 -15.09 10.16 5.44
C PHE A 94 -13.57 10.00 5.47
N THR A 95 -12.99 9.43 4.41
CA THR A 95 -11.55 9.26 4.30
C THR A 95 -10.90 10.59 3.93
N ASN A 96 -10.11 11.14 4.84
CA ASN A 96 -9.40 12.41 4.61
C ASN A 96 -8.03 12.16 3.97
N ILE A 97 -8.02 12.01 2.64
CA ILE A 97 -6.79 11.76 1.88
C ILE A 97 -5.84 12.96 1.94
N ASP A 98 -6.36 14.18 1.96
CA ASP A 98 -5.55 15.40 2.10
C ASP A 98 -4.72 15.36 3.39
N TRP A 99 -5.36 15.03 4.50
CA TRP A 99 -4.69 14.88 5.79
C TRP A 99 -3.66 13.74 5.78
N MET A 100 -3.98 12.60 5.15
CA MET A 100 -3.06 11.46 5.06
C MET A 100 -1.80 11.82 4.29
N VAL A 101 -1.94 12.52 3.18
CA VAL A 101 -0.82 12.97 2.36
C VAL A 101 0.04 13.98 3.12
N GLU A 102 -0.59 14.96 3.77
CA GLU A 102 0.11 15.97 4.56
C GLU A 102 0.92 15.36 5.71
N ARG A 103 0.34 14.39 6.42
CA ARG A 103 0.97 13.74 7.58
C ARG A 103 1.95 12.63 7.20
N GLY A 104 1.84 12.06 6.01
CA GLY A 104 2.66 10.95 5.58
C GLY A 104 4.16 11.27 5.58
N ILE A 105 4.55 12.47 5.19
CA ILE A 105 5.94 12.92 5.22
C ILE A 105 6.51 12.86 6.63
N ASN A 106 5.82 13.49 7.59
CA ASN A 106 6.26 13.51 8.98
C ASN A 106 6.33 12.11 9.58
N THR A 107 5.37 11.26 9.26
CA THR A 107 5.33 9.88 9.74
C THR A 107 6.49 9.06 9.17
N CYS A 108 6.82 9.24 7.90
CA CYS A 108 7.99 8.62 7.27
C CYS A 108 9.30 8.99 7.99
N GLU A 109 9.48 10.26 8.30
CA GLU A 109 10.68 10.77 8.98
C GLU A 109 10.81 10.26 10.42
N GLN A 110 9.70 10.05 11.11
CA GLN A 110 9.66 9.67 12.52
C GLN A 110 9.76 8.17 12.75
N GLU A 111 9.06 7.36 11.97
CA GLU A 111 8.89 5.94 12.26
C GLU A 111 9.86 5.02 11.51
N GLY A 112 10.32 5.41 10.33
CA GLY A 112 11.16 4.58 9.48
C GLY A 112 10.40 3.47 8.75
N LEU A 113 11.02 2.95 7.68
CA LEU A 113 10.37 2.06 6.71
C LEU A 113 9.89 0.75 7.31
N ALA A 114 10.70 0.09 8.12
CA ALA A 114 10.35 -1.22 8.71
C ALA A 114 9.12 -1.13 9.63
N CYS A 115 9.04 -0.08 10.43
CA CYS A 115 7.90 0.18 11.30
C CYS A 115 6.63 0.46 10.49
N LEU A 116 6.73 1.26 9.43
CA LEU A 116 5.61 1.59 8.57
C LEU A 116 5.05 0.36 7.84
N LEU A 117 5.91 -0.53 7.35
CA LEU A 117 5.49 -1.78 6.71
C LEU A 117 4.73 -2.69 7.69
N ALA A 118 5.24 -2.84 8.92
CA ALA A 118 4.55 -3.57 9.98
C ALA A 118 3.19 -2.92 10.32
N ASN A 119 3.12 -1.61 10.31
CA ASN A 119 1.89 -0.86 10.58
C ASN A 119 0.82 -1.06 9.48
N ILE A 120 1.19 -1.24 8.22
CA ILE A 120 0.21 -1.59 7.17
C ILE A 120 -0.49 -2.91 7.50
N ILE A 121 0.27 -3.91 7.95
CA ILE A 121 -0.26 -5.23 8.30
C ILE A 121 -1.24 -5.13 9.48
N ASN A 122 -0.84 -4.42 10.52
CA ASN A 122 -1.57 -4.35 11.78
C ASN A 122 -2.66 -3.29 11.80
N ALA A 123 -2.64 -2.34 10.87
CA ALA A 123 -3.61 -1.25 10.82
C ALA A 123 -5.00 -1.75 10.43
N GLU A 124 -6.00 -1.15 11.02
CA GLU A 124 -7.40 -1.37 10.69
C GLU A 124 -7.93 -0.26 9.80
N TYR A 125 -8.91 -0.60 8.97
CA TYR A 125 -9.66 0.35 8.14
C TYR A 125 -8.76 1.23 7.25
N VAL A 126 -9.10 2.49 7.18
CA VAL A 126 -8.43 3.51 6.36
C VAL A 126 -6.96 3.74 6.73
N ASN A 127 -6.52 3.32 7.90
CA ASN A 127 -5.14 3.47 8.35
C ASN A 127 -4.14 2.67 7.50
N LYS A 128 -4.58 1.58 6.84
CA LYS A 128 -3.73 0.87 5.86
C LYS A 128 -3.31 1.80 4.73
N LEU A 129 -4.23 2.59 4.19
CA LEU A 129 -3.93 3.57 3.14
C LEU A 129 -2.98 4.67 3.64
N PHE A 130 -3.19 5.15 4.86
CA PHE A 130 -2.30 6.15 5.47
C PHE A 130 -0.85 5.66 5.55
N TYR A 131 -0.63 4.48 6.10
CA TYR A 131 0.72 3.93 6.21
C TYR A 131 1.33 3.57 4.85
N LEU A 132 0.54 3.15 3.88
CA LEU A 132 1.02 2.91 2.52
C LEU A 132 1.50 4.20 1.85
N ILE A 133 0.79 5.31 2.04
CA ILE A 133 1.23 6.64 1.58
C ILE A 133 2.59 6.99 2.20
N ALA A 134 2.72 6.80 3.52
CA ALA A 134 3.99 7.06 4.21
C ALA A 134 5.14 6.16 3.73
N VAL A 135 4.89 4.87 3.49
CA VAL A 135 5.87 3.93 2.89
C VAL A 135 6.30 4.40 1.51
N SER A 136 5.35 4.79 0.67
CA SER A 136 5.65 5.27 -0.70
C SER A 136 6.56 6.50 -0.68
N MET A 137 6.33 7.42 0.25
CA MET A 137 7.18 8.59 0.46
C MET A 137 8.58 8.20 0.96
N CYS A 138 8.69 7.26 1.90
CA CYS A 138 9.97 6.75 2.39
C CYS A 138 10.81 6.11 1.29
N LEU A 139 10.16 5.46 0.34
CA LEU A 139 10.83 4.84 -0.82
C LEU A 139 11.11 5.83 -1.96
N GLY A 140 10.67 7.08 -1.83
CA GLY A 140 10.90 8.14 -2.82
C GLY A 140 9.93 8.10 -4.02
N PHE A 141 8.87 7.32 -3.95
CA PHE A 141 7.82 7.25 -4.98
C PHE A 141 6.67 8.21 -4.63
N THR A 142 6.76 9.41 -5.13
CA THR A 142 5.74 10.45 -4.91
C THR A 142 5.09 10.90 -6.20
#